data_632a94319903e6a11c753ec20ec3b13b
#
_entry.id   632a94319903e6a11c753ec20ec3b13b
#
_cell.length_a   1.000
_cell.length_b   1.000
_cell.length_c   1.000
_cell.angle_alpha   90.00
_cell.angle_beta   90.00
_cell.angle_gamma   90.00
#
_symmetry.space_group_name_H-M   'P 1'
#
loop_
_entity.id
_entity.type
_entity.pdbx_description
1 polymer ?
#
loop_
_entity_poly.entity_id
_entity_poly.type
_entity_poly.pdbx_seq_one_letter_code
_entity_poly.pdbx_strand_id
1 'polypeptide(L)'
;MAQGEAGSLFLAINPGARANGMGEAQIGIANDAYATYYNPAGLSNLSNKHFSFMHTSYLPNLVDDMAYDFLTFAMPLRENSAIGGHFTYLNLGDQISTDDNGNELGSFSSYMYALNVSYSQKVDENSSWGVNGKYFYQELADLSNVDAATGSVAVDVGYFRHNAMNNPNLTMGAVLTNLGPGVSFGDGEEDPLPTRLGFGVGLSMLEGAGNLALDLNYEVNDQAMVTNLGFEYFLVENFALRAGFMNDPSGEL
;
A
#
# COMPACT_ATOMS: atom_id res chain seq x y z
N MET A 1 21.41 -8.38 11.79
CA MET A 1 20.23 -9.15 11.35
C MET A 1 20.13 -8.92 9.86
N ALA A 2 19.82 -9.92 9.07
CA ALA A 2 19.54 -9.71 7.66
C ALA A 2 18.30 -8.81 7.57
N GLN A 3 18.34 -7.77 6.74
CA GLN A 3 17.18 -6.98 6.33
C GLN A 3 16.57 -7.71 5.14
N GLY A 4 15.22 -7.61 4.96
CA GLY A 4 14.55 -8.26 3.84
C GLY A 4 14.10 -9.71 4.13
N GLU A 5 13.67 -9.99 5.38
CA GLU A 5 13.16 -11.32 5.75
C GLU A 5 11.70 -11.55 5.28
N ALA A 6 11.02 -10.53 4.78
CA ALA A 6 9.65 -10.66 4.32
C ALA A 6 9.57 -11.14 2.87
N GLY A 7 8.69 -12.12 2.61
CA GLY A 7 8.25 -12.50 1.27
C GLY A 7 7.18 -11.53 0.73
N SER A 8 6.94 -11.57 -0.58
CA SER A 8 5.87 -10.79 -1.23
C SER A 8 5.97 -9.27 -1.02
N LEU A 9 7.17 -8.71 -1.10
CA LEU A 9 7.45 -7.28 -0.90
C LEU A 9 6.63 -6.35 -1.84
N PHE A 10 6.13 -6.85 -2.97
CA PHE A 10 5.25 -6.06 -3.86
C PHE A 10 3.98 -5.56 -3.16
N LEU A 11 3.54 -6.21 -2.06
CA LEU A 11 2.44 -5.76 -1.21
C LEU A 11 2.77 -4.48 -0.43
N ALA A 12 4.05 -4.15 -0.30
CA ALA A 12 4.53 -2.95 0.38
C ALA A 12 4.80 -1.77 -0.58
N ILE A 13 4.67 -1.96 -1.91
CA ILE A 13 4.82 -0.87 -2.88
C ILE A 13 3.67 0.11 -2.73
N ASN A 14 3.98 1.33 -2.33
CA ASN A 14 3.01 2.37 -1.99
C ASN A 14 2.42 3.04 -3.25
N PRO A 15 1.08 2.92 -3.50
CA PRO A 15 0.45 3.48 -4.69
C PRO A 15 0.03 4.93 -4.50
N GLY A 16 0.00 5.67 -5.60
CA GLY A 16 -0.67 6.96 -5.71
C GLY A 16 0.27 8.17 -5.71
N ALA A 17 0.11 9.02 -6.73
CA ALA A 17 0.92 10.23 -6.90
C ALA A 17 0.79 11.22 -5.73
N ARG A 18 -0.39 11.27 -5.07
CA ARG A 18 -0.59 12.09 -3.86
C ARG A 18 0.27 11.57 -2.72
N ALA A 19 0.21 10.28 -2.46
CA ALA A 19 0.96 9.64 -1.39
C ALA A 19 2.46 9.81 -1.59
N ASN A 20 2.96 9.48 -2.78
CA ASN A 20 4.38 9.61 -3.11
C ASN A 20 4.87 11.06 -2.98
N GLY A 21 4.06 12.04 -3.41
CA GLY A 21 4.36 13.45 -3.22
C GLY A 21 4.33 13.93 -1.76
N MET A 22 3.67 13.17 -0.88
CA MET A 22 3.58 13.41 0.57
C MET A 22 4.57 12.55 1.38
N GLY A 23 5.61 11.96 0.74
CA GLY A 23 6.52 11.04 1.42
C GLY A 23 5.80 9.83 2.03
N GLU A 24 4.67 9.43 1.41
CA GLU A 24 3.83 8.28 1.78
C GLU A 24 3.07 8.41 3.11
N ALA A 25 3.06 9.59 3.72
CA ALA A 25 2.30 9.86 4.92
C ALA A 25 0.79 9.96 4.60
N GLN A 26 0.03 8.86 4.78
CA GLN A 26 -1.38 8.73 4.40
C GLN A 26 -2.29 8.12 5.48
N ILE A 27 -1.77 7.46 6.50
CA ILE A 27 -2.56 6.73 7.50
C ILE A 27 -3.52 7.66 8.24
N GLY A 28 -3.01 8.86 8.61
CA GLY A 28 -3.77 9.88 9.33
C GLY A 28 -4.66 10.77 8.45
N ILE A 29 -4.53 10.68 7.11
CA ILE A 29 -5.27 11.53 6.14
C ILE A 29 -5.98 10.72 5.06
N ALA A 30 -6.24 9.44 5.29
CA ALA A 30 -6.89 8.51 4.36
C ALA A 30 -8.34 8.96 4.05
N ASN A 31 -8.53 9.78 3.01
CA ASN A 31 -9.80 10.42 2.66
C ASN A 31 -10.15 10.33 1.16
N ASP A 32 -9.57 9.35 0.46
CA ASP A 32 -9.82 9.07 -0.95
C ASP A 32 -9.88 7.54 -1.21
N ALA A 33 -9.93 7.10 -2.48
CA ALA A 33 -9.99 5.68 -2.81
C ALA A 33 -8.74 4.91 -2.40
N TYR A 34 -7.59 5.56 -2.26
CA TYR A 34 -6.35 4.92 -1.81
C TYR A 34 -6.40 4.52 -0.33
N ALA A 35 -7.45 4.94 0.42
CA ALA A 35 -7.73 4.43 1.76
C ALA A 35 -7.88 2.90 1.79
N THR A 36 -8.29 2.26 0.69
CA THR A 36 -8.29 0.79 0.54
C THR A 36 -6.92 0.17 0.77
N TYR A 37 -5.84 0.91 0.54
CA TYR A 37 -4.46 0.48 0.75
C TYR A 37 -3.90 1.01 2.07
N TYR A 38 -4.00 2.33 2.32
CA TYR A 38 -3.32 2.98 3.45
C TYR A 38 -4.03 2.82 4.79
N ASN A 39 -5.36 2.97 4.83
CA ASN A 39 -6.15 2.82 6.05
C ASN A 39 -7.64 2.59 5.69
N PRO A 40 -8.12 1.35 5.68
CA PRO A 40 -9.49 1.05 5.27
C PRO A 40 -10.56 1.76 6.13
N ALA A 41 -10.24 2.15 7.36
CA ALA A 41 -11.16 2.89 8.22
C ALA A 41 -11.54 4.27 7.65
N GLY A 42 -10.67 4.87 6.82
CA GLY A 42 -10.93 6.15 6.17
C GLY A 42 -12.09 6.12 5.18
N LEU A 43 -12.41 4.96 4.61
CA LEU A 43 -13.43 4.81 3.57
C LEU A 43 -14.84 5.26 4.01
N SER A 44 -15.23 5.01 5.25
CA SER A 44 -16.57 5.41 5.75
C SER A 44 -16.78 6.92 5.85
N ASN A 45 -15.71 7.71 5.68
CA ASN A 45 -15.76 9.17 5.68
C ASN A 45 -15.94 9.76 4.27
N LEU A 46 -15.90 8.92 3.23
CA LEU A 46 -16.15 9.35 1.86
C LEU A 46 -17.61 9.67 1.64
N SER A 47 -17.88 10.82 1.02
CA SER A 47 -19.24 11.28 0.66
C SER A 47 -19.66 10.84 -0.73
N ASN A 48 -18.70 10.53 -1.60
CA ASN A 48 -18.92 10.22 -3.01
C ASN A 48 -18.26 8.89 -3.40
N LYS A 49 -18.57 8.43 -4.60
CA LYS A 49 -17.85 7.34 -5.24
C LYS A 49 -16.53 7.85 -5.76
N HIS A 50 -15.47 7.11 -5.48
CA HIS A 50 -14.12 7.37 -5.94
C HIS A 50 -13.63 6.22 -6.79
N PHE A 51 -12.94 6.56 -7.86
CA PHE A 51 -12.26 5.61 -8.73
C PHE A 51 -10.91 6.20 -9.11
N SER A 52 -9.86 5.40 -9.07
CA SER A 52 -8.52 5.83 -9.49
C SER A 52 -7.78 4.69 -10.16
N PHE A 53 -6.99 5.06 -11.15
CA PHE A 53 -6.06 4.17 -11.82
C PHE A 53 -4.68 4.82 -11.87
N MET A 54 -3.66 4.06 -11.56
CA MET A 54 -2.27 4.47 -11.68
C MET A 54 -1.52 3.43 -12.51
N HIS A 55 -0.77 3.91 -13.47
CA HIS A 55 0.21 3.13 -14.23
C HIS A 55 1.57 3.82 -14.11
N THR A 56 2.60 3.07 -13.79
CA THR A 56 3.96 3.59 -13.76
C THR A 56 4.95 2.54 -14.26
N SER A 57 5.93 2.98 -15.05
CA SER A 57 7.07 2.15 -15.36
C SER A 57 7.86 1.89 -14.08
N TYR A 58 8.18 0.64 -13.82
CA TYR A 58 8.94 0.23 -12.65
C TYR A 58 10.41 0.07 -13.06
N LEU A 59 11.32 0.74 -12.34
CA LEU A 59 12.77 0.74 -12.65
C LEU A 59 13.11 1.12 -14.12
N PRO A 60 12.56 2.20 -14.70
CA PRO A 60 12.66 2.51 -16.13
C PRO A 60 14.09 2.75 -16.62
N ASN A 61 15.07 2.97 -15.72
CA ASN A 61 16.48 3.12 -16.07
C ASN A 61 17.23 1.77 -16.16
N LEU A 62 16.60 0.69 -15.72
CA LEU A 62 17.18 -0.65 -15.70
C LEU A 62 16.59 -1.53 -16.82
N VAL A 63 15.26 -1.50 -16.97
CA VAL A 63 14.50 -2.29 -17.95
C VAL A 63 13.28 -1.49 -18.43
N ASP A 64 12.87 -1.73 -19.68
CA ASP A 64 11.80 -0.94 -20.33
C ASP A 64 10.41 -1.58 -20.21
N ASP A 65 10.32 -2.85 -19.78
CA ASP A 65 9.12 -3.68 -19.79
C ASP A 65 8.52 -3.97 -18.42
N MET A 66 9.12 -3.44 -17.35
CA MET A 66 8.55 -3.52 -16.00
C MET A 66 7.52 -2.43 -15.76
N ALA A 67 6.37 -2.80 -15.23
CA ALA A 67 5.28 -1.87 -14.93
C ALA A 67 4.55 -2.23 -13.63
N TYR A 68 4.12 -1.20 -12.90
CA TYR A 68 3.26 -1.30 -11.74
C TYR A 68 1.92 -0.61 -12.03
N ASP A 69 0.85 -1.37 -11.94
CA ASP A 69 -0.52 -0.93 -12.13
C ASP A 69 -1.30 -1.02 -10.82
N PHE A 70 -2.05 0.03 -10.50
CA PHE A 70 -2.91 0.05 -9.35
C PHE A 70 -4.28 0.63 -9.72
N LEU A 71 -5.32 -0.17 -9.50
CA LEU A 71 -6.70 0.19 -9.75
C LEU A 71 -7.44 0.17 -8.42
N THR A 72 -8.13 1.25 -8.07
CA THR A 72 -8.92 1.29 -6.84
C THR A 72 -10.26 1.95 -7.02
N PHE A 73 -11.23 1.48 -6.25
CA PHE A 73 -12.52 2.12 -6.12
C PHE A 73 -12.97 2.13 -4.66
N ALA A 74 -13.80 3.10 -4.32
CA ALA A 74 -14.47 3.20 -3.04
C ALA A 74 -15.83 3.87 -3.20
N MET A 75 -16.81 3.44 -2.43
CA MET A 75 -18.14 4.04 -2.45
C MET A 75 -18.82 3.94 -1.09
N PRO A 76 -19.56 4.98 -0.67
CA PRO A 76 -20.48 4.87 0.45
C PRO A 76 -21.52 3.78 0.17
N LEU A 77 -21.78 2.93 1.17
CA LEU A 77 -22.80 1.89 1.09
C LEU A 77 -24.08 2.33 1.80
N ARG A 78 -23.93 2.95 2.96
CA ARG A 78 -25.00 3.55 3.81
C ARG A 78 -24.41 4.77 4.51
N GLU A 79 -25.22 5.51 5.30
CA GLU A 79 -24.77 6.71 6.02
C GLU A 79 -23.50 6.51 6.85
N ASN A 80 -23.30 5.30 7.41
CA ASN A 80 -22.21 5.03 8.33
C ASN A 80 -21.23 3.95 7.83
N SER A 81 -21.34 3.51 6.57
CA SER A 81 -20.48 2.44 6.05
C SER A 81 -20.09 2.68 4.60
N ALA A 82 -18.97 2.12 4.23
CA ALA A 82 -18.44 2.14 2.87
C ALA A 82 -17.82 0.80 2.50
N ILE A 83 -17.79 0.54 1.21
CA ILE A 83 -17.05 -0.57 0.60
C ILE A 83 -16.06 -0.01 -0.41
N GLY A 84 -15.02 -0.74 -0.63
CA GLY A 84 -14.02 -0.45 -1.64
C GLY A 84 -13.21 -1.69 -2.00
N GLY A 85 -12.18 -1.46 -2.77
CA GLY A 85 -11.23 -2.50 -3.12
C GLY A 85 -10.18 -1.96 -4.07
N HIS A 86 -9.11 -2.70 -4.20
CA HIS A 86 -8.08 -2.41 -5.17
C HIS A 86 -7.53 -3.68 -5.82
N PHE A 87 -6.97 -3.49 -6.98
CA PHE A 87 -6.20 -4.48 -7.71
C PHE A 87 -4.81 -3.90 -7.97
N THR A 88 -3.80 -4.66 -7.59
CA THR A 88 -2.39 -4.36 -7.85
C THR A 88 -1.86 -5.37 -8.85
N TYR A 89 -1.11 -4.92 -9.84
CA TYR A 89 -0.40 -5.77 -10.78
C TYR A 89 1.03 -5.25 -10.97
N LEU A 90 2.00 -6.09 -10.70
CA LEU A 90 3.42 -5.83 -10.95
C LEU A 90 3.89 -6.79 -12.04
N ASN A 91 4.23 -6.25 -13.20
CA ASN A 91 4.89 -6.96 -14.27
C ASN A 91 6.40 -6.74 -14.15
N LEU A 92 7.16 -7.82 -14.06
CA LEU A 92 8.62 -7.79 -14.00
C LEU A 92 9.28 -8.06 -15.37
N GLY A 93 8.47 -8.05 -16.43
CA GLY A 93 8.94 -8.23 -17.82
C GLY A 93 9.34 -9.65 -18.18
N ASP A 94 9.94 -9.76 -19.36
CA ASP A 94 10.46 -11.02 -19.88
C ASP A 94 11.91 -11.22 -19.48
N GLN A 95 12.22 -12.41 -19.01
CA GLN A 95 13.56 -12.79 -18.54
C GLN A 95 14.09 -13.94 -19.39
N ILE A 96 15.41 -13.97 -19.61
CA ILE A 96 16.07 -15.03 -20.36
C ILE A 96 16.72 -15.99 -19.35
N SER A 97 16.33 -17.25 -19.43
CA SER A 97 16.98 -18.33 -18.70
C SER A 97 18.24 -18.77 -19.41
N THR A 98 19.33 -18.93 -18.66
CA THR A 98 20.61 -19.40 -19.18
C THR A 98 21.13 -20.61 -18.41
N ASP A 99 21.91 -21.47 -19.07
CA ASP A 99 22.66 -22.53 -18.40
C ASP A 99 23.94 -21.97 -17.72
N ASP A 100 24.68 -22.85 -17.02
CA ASP A 100 25.92 -22.47 -16.32
C ASP A 100 27.03 -21.99 -17.28
N ASN A 101 26.89 -22.20 -18.59
CA ASN A 101 27.83 -21.79 -19.64
C ASN A 101 27.37 -20.48 -20.33
N GLY A 102 26.20 -19.93 -19.94
CA GLY A 102 25.61 -18.74 -20.53
C GLY A 102 24.83 -18.98 -21.82
N ASN A 103 24.49 -20.24 -22.17
CA ASN A 103 23.63 -20.52 -23.30
C ASN A 103 22.18 -20.28 -22.93
N GLU A 104 21.42 -19.65 -23.81
CA GLU A 104 19.99 -19.39 -23.61
C GLU A 104 19.21 -20.71 -23.63
N LEU A 105 18.40 -20.92 -22.58
CA LEU A 105 17.51 -22.08 -22.44
C LEU A 105 16.06 -21.75 -22.82
N GLY A 106 15.69 -20.46 -22.81
CA GLY A 106 14.36 -19.96 -23.11
C GLY A 106 14.06 -18.64 -22.41
N SER A 107 12.85 -18.13 -22.58
CA SER A 107 12.35 -16.94 -21.87
C SER A 107 11.15 -17.31 -21.01
N PHE A 108 10.96 -16.56 -19.90
CA PHE A 108 9.80 -16.63 -19.03
C PHE A 108 9.43 -15.22 -18.59
N SER A 109 8.15 -15.01 -18.25
CA SER A 109 7.66 -13.74 -17.70
C SER A 109 7.39 -13.89 -16.22
N SER A 110 7.78 -12.88 -15.43
CA SER A 110 7.49 -12.84 -14.01
C SER A 110 6.45 -11.77 -13.72
N TYR A 111 5.47 -12.10 -12.90
CA TYR A 111 4.43 -11.16 -12.51
C TYR A 111 3.87 -11.45 -11.13
N MET A 112 3.26 -10.42 -10.53
CA MET A 112 2.61 -10.52 -9.24
C MET A 112 1.31 -9.73 -9.28
N TYR A 113 0.28 -10.21 -8.58
CA TYR A 113 -0.95 -9.46 -8.42
C TYR A 113 -1.57 -9.65 -7.05
N ALA A 114 -2.34 -8.65 -6.63
CA ALA A 114 -3.16 -8.72 -5.42
C ALA A 114 -4.55 -8.16 -5.69
N LEU A 115 -5.57 -8.84 -5.20
CA LEU A 115 -6.96 -8.40 -5.17
C LEU A 115 -7.35 -8.13 -3.71
N ASN A 116 -7.84 -6.93 -3.45
CA ASN A 116 -8.27 -6.49 -2.14
C ASN A 116 -9.77 -6.13 -2.14
N VAL A 117 -10.46 -6.49 -1.08
CA VAL A 117 -11.83 -6.05 -0.79
C VAL A 117 -11.85 -5.38 0.59
N SER A 118 -12.45 -4.20 0.66
CA SER A 118 -12.45 -3.35 1.83
C SER A 118 -13.86 -3.09 2.33
N TYR A 119 -14.02 -3.10 3.65
CA TYR A 119 -15.23 -2.63 4.33
C TYR A 119 -14.86 -1.68 5.46
N SER A 120 -15.62 -0.61 5.62
CA SER A 120 -15.46 0.36 6.70
C SER A 120 -16.78 0.76 7.31
N GLN A 121 -16.76 1.05 8.61
CA GLN A 121 -17.93 1.50 9.35
C GLN A 121 -17.58 2.54 10.41
N LYS A 122 -18.40 3.60 10.52
CA LYS A 122 -18.35 4.54 11.63
C LYS A 122 -18.85 3.87 12.90
N VAL A 123 -18.12 4.08 13.99
CA VAL A 123 -18.49 3.67 15.35
C VAL A 123 -19.28 4.78 16.03
N ASP A 124 -18.83 6.01 15.84
CA ASP A 124 -19.45 7.24 16.29
C ASP A 124 -19.24 8.37 15.26
N GLU A 125 -19.61 9.61 15.59
CA GLU A 125 -19.47 10.76 14.69
C GLU A 125 -18.02 11.04 14.27
N ASN A 126 -17.04 10.66 15.07
CA ASN A 126 -15.63 10.99 14.86
C ASN A 126 -14.76 9.76 14.59
N SER A 127 -15.24 8.55 14.84
CA SER A 127 -14.41 7.35 14.80
C SER A 127 -14.96 6.31 13.84
N SER A 128 -14.07 5.61 13.17
CA SER A 128 -14.38 4.50 12.28
C SER A 128 -13.35 3.38 12.39
N TRP A 129 -13.77 2.19 12.00
CA TRP A 129 -12.89 1.05 11.78
C TRP A 129 -13.05 0.53 10.35
N GLY A 130 -12.08 -0.18 9.88
CA GLY A 130 -12.12 -0.81 8.57
C GLY A 130 -11.31 -2.10 8.53
N VAL A 131 -11.66 -2.95 7.60
CA VAL A 131 -10.97 -4.21 7.35
C VAL A 131 -10.81 -4.43 5.86
N ASN A 132 -9.67 -5.01 5.49
CA ASN A 132 -9.37 -5.52 4.17
C ASN A 132 -9.24 -7.04 4.21
N GLY A 133 -9.71 -7.70 3.17
CA GLY A 133 -9.33 -9.06 2.82
C GLY A 133 -8.57 -9.04 1.51
N LYS A 134 -7.38 -9.64 1.49
CA LYS A 134 -6.50 -9.72 0.32
C LYS A 134 -6.31 -11.16 -0.12
N TYR A 135 -6.27 -11.37 -1.42
CA TYR A 135 -5.69 -12.55 -2.06
C TYR A 135 -4.59 -12.07 -2.99
N PHE A 136 -3.45 -12.72 -2.96
CA PHE A 136 -2.36 -12.39 -3.85
C PHE A 136 -1.68 -13.65 -4.38
N TYR A 137 -1.03 -13.46 -5.53
CA TYR A 137 -0.30 -14.49 -6.23
C TYR A 137 0.95 -13.87 -6.86
N GLN A 138 2.02 -14.63 -6.89
CA GLN A 138 3.27 -14.25 -7.53
C GLN A 138 3.87 -15.44 -8.27
N GLU A 139 4.32 -15.18 -9.48
CA GLU A 139 5.01 -16.11 -10.35
C GLU A 139 6.35 -15.48 -10.74
N LEU A 140 7.43 -16.04 -10.20
CA LEU A 140 8.77 -15.52 -10.38
C LEU A 140 9.53 -16.25 -11.47
N ALA A 141 9.22 -17.53 -11.71
CA ALA A 141 9.77 -18.32 -12.80
C ALA A 141 8.81 -19.46 -13.16
N ASP A 142 8.63 -19.68 -14.45
CA ASP A 142 7.98 -20.87 -15.02
C ASP A 142 8.98 -21.52 -16.00
N LEU A 143 9.81 -22.38 -15.45
CA LEU A 143 10.79 -23.15 -16.22
C LEU A 143 10.46 -24.63 -16.06
N SER A 144 10.72 -25.42 -17.09
CA SER A 144 10.35 -26.84 -17.17
C SER A 144 10.78 -27.71 -15.97
N ASN A 145 11.63 -27.20 -15.08
CA ASN A 145 12.11 -27.88 -13.87
C ASN A 145 12.07 -27.01 -12.60
N VAL A 146 11.55 -25.77 -12.67
CA VAL A 146 11.47 -24.84 -11.54
C VAL A 146 10.11 -24.13 -11.61
N ASP A 147 9.19 -24.53 -10.76
CA ASP A 147 7.94 -23.84 -10.53
C ASP A 147 8.13 -22.93 -9.30
N ALA A 148 8.33 -21.64 -9.56
CA ALA A 148 8.50 -20.63 -8.53
C ALA A 148 7.27 -19.73 -8.45
N ALA A 149 6.11 -20.35 -8.25
CA ALA A 149 4.85 -19.68 -8.05
C ALA A 149 4.32 -19.93 -6.63
N THR A 150 3.72 -18.91 -6.03
CA THR A 150 3.08 -19.01 -4.72
C THR A 150 1.96 -18.00 -4.58
N GLY A 151 1.04 -18.26 -3.68
CA GLY A 151 -0.05 -17.34 -3.37
C GLY A 151 -0.54 -17.53 -1.95
N SER A 152 -1.10 -16.48 -1.38
CA SER A 152 -1.61 -16.51 -0.02
C SER A 152 -2.73 -15.49 0.17
N VAL A 153 -3.20 -15.36 1.39
CA VAL A 153 -4.22 -14.40 1.81
C VAL A 153 -3.69 -13.55 2.94
N ALA A 154 -4.18 -12.32 3.03
CA ALA A 154 -3.84 -11.43 4.12
C ALA A 154 -5.06 -10.61 4.56
N VAL A 155 -5.00 -10.08 5.76
CA VAL A 155 -6.02 -9.20 6.34
C VAL A 155 -5.33 -7.93 6.84
N ASP A 156 -5.98 -6.77 6.60
CA ASP A 156 -5.60 -5.52 7.27
C ASP A 156 -6.74 -5.08 8.18
N VAL A 157 -6.38 -4.40 9.25
CA VAL A 157 -7.33 -3.75 10.17
C VAL A 157 -6.91 -2.31 10.36
N GLY A 158 -7.86 -1.40 10.27
CA GLY A 158 -7.65 0.02 10.46
C GLY A 158 -8.59 0.65 11.47
N TYR A 159 -8.11 1.71 12.11
CA TYR A 159 -8.88 2.65 12.90
C TYR A 159 -8.59 4.07 12.43
N PHE A 160 -9.62 4.91 12.42
CA PHE A 160 -9.49 6.32 12.03
C PHE A 160 -10.34 7.19 12.95
N ARG A 161 -9.82 8.36 13.31
CA ARG A 161 -10.51 9.33 14.16
C ARG A 161 -10.34 10.75 13.64
N HIS A 162 -11.47 11.42 13.40
CA HIS A 162 -11.57 12.86 13.26
C HIS A 162 -11.65 13.55 14.62
N ASN A 163 -11.49 14.86 14.64
CA ASN A 163 -11.60 15.68 15.86
C ASN A 163 -10.78 15.09 17.02
N ALA A 164 -9.59 14.59 16.70
CA ALA A 164 -8.71 14.01 17.68
C ALA A 164 -8.28 15.06 18.74
N MET A 165 -8.20 14.66 19.99
CA MET A 165 -7.87 15.56 21.10
C MET A 165 -8.78 16.80 21.19
N ASN A 166 -10.05 16.71 20.73
CA ASN A 166 -11.01 17.83 20.63
C ASN A 166 -10.53 18.97 19.70
N ASN A 167 -9.70 18.65 18.73
CA ASN A 167 -9.28 19.59 17.69
C ASN A 167 -9.90 19.16 16.34
N PRO A 168 -10.83 19.95 15.75
CA PRO A 168 -11.52 19.58 14.52
C PRO A 168 -10.61 19.47 13.30
N ASN A 169 -9.43 20.06 13.37
CA ASN A 169 -8.43 20.02 12.31
C ASN A 169 -7.45 18.82 12.44
N LEU A 170 -7.55 18.07 13.54
CA LEU A 170 -6.64 16.95 13.80
C LEU A 170 -7.33 15.62 13.53
N THR A 171 -6.66 14.79 12.75
CA THR A 171 -7.05 13.40 12.49
C THR A 171 -5.97 12.44 12.96
N MET A 172 -6.36 11.24 13.31
CA MET A 172 -5.45 10.17 13.70
C MET A 172 -5.87 8.85 13.05
N GLY A 173 -4.91 8.04 12.69
CA GLY A 173 -5.13 6.70 12.16
C GLY A 173 -4.17 5.69 12.79
N ALA A 174 -4.62 4.45 12.85
CA ALA A 174 -3.78 3.30 13.17
C ALA A 174 -4.14 2.14 12.25
N VAL A 175 -3.15 1.38 11.82
CA VAL A 175 -3.33 0.24 10.92
C VAL A 175 -2.42 -0.91 11.30
N LEU A 176 -2.89 -2.10 11.06
CA LEU A 176 -2.09 -3.32 11.05
C LEU A 176 -2.35 -3.99 9.71
N THR A 177 -1.32 -4.16 8.89
CA THR A 177 -1.45 -4.61 7.51
C THR A 177 -0.72 -5.91 7.25
N ASN A 178 -1.20 -6.64 6.24
CA ASN A 178 -0.61 -7.88 5.74
C ASN A 178 -0.49 -8.99 6.80
N LEU A 179 -1.51 -9.12 7.67
CA LEU A 179 -1.61 -10.27 8.57
C LEU A 179 -2.06 -11.50 7.79
N GLY A 180 -1.26 -12.53 7.75
CA GLY A 180 -1.59 -13.77 7.04
C GLY A 180 -0.52 -14.83 7.20
N PRO A 181 -0.76 -16.03 6.67
CA PRO A 181 0.28 -17.04 6.56
C PRO A 181 1.36 -16.56 5.59
N GLY A 182 2.59 -16.94 5.83
CA GLY A 182 3.71 -16.67 4.93
C GLY A 182 3.54 -17.35 3.57
N VAL A 183 4.54 -17.22 2.75
CA VAL A 183 4.63 -17.83 1.43
C VAL A 183 5.87 -18.70 1.34
N SER A 184 5.80 -19.78 0.57
CA SER A 184 6.98 -20.57 0.22
C SER A 184 6.99 -20.86 -1.28
N PHE A 185 8.18 -20.96 -1.84
CA PHE A 185 8.41 -21.38 -3.22
C PHE A 185 8.96 -22.79 -3.23
N GLY A 186 8.22 -23.73 -3.83
CA GLY A 186 8.57 -25.14 -3.84
C GLY A 186 8.62 -25.73 -2.43
N ASP A 187 9.71 -26.45 -2.13
CA ASP A 187 9.96 -27.09 -0.83
C ASP A 187 10.77 -26.19 0.13
N GLY A 188 10.83 -24.88 -0.14
CA GLY A 188 11.58 -23.90 0.64
C GLY A 188 11.00 -23.60 2.02
N GLU A 189 11.72 -22.82 2.80
CA GLU A 189 11.22 -22.26 4.06
C GLU A 189 10.09 -21.27 3.78
N GLU A 190 9.21 -21.05 4.76
CA GLU A 190 8.12 -20.10 4.69
C GLU A 190 8.62 -18.70 5.02
N ASP A 191 8.53 -17.78 4.07
CA ASP A 191 8.83 -16.37 4.26
C ASP A 191 7.60 -15.63 4.80
N PRO A 192 7.72 -14.88 5.90
CA PRO A 192 6.60 -14.12 6.46
C PRO A 192 6.14 -13.00 5.51
N LEU A 193 4.89 -12.60 5.60
CA LEU A 193 4.37 -11.45 4.84
C LEU A 193 4.95 -10.14 5.39
N PRO A 194 5.02 -9.05 4.59
CA PRO A 194 5.50 -7.74 5.02
C PRO A 194 4.48 -7.08 5.98
N THR A 195 4.39 -7.64 7.18
CA THR A 195 3.47 -7.19 8.23
C THR A 195 3.94 -5.86 8.80
N ARG A 196 3.06 -4.87 8.81
CA ARG A 196 3.36 -3.52 9.27
C ARG A 196 2.34 -3.02 10.27
N LEU A 197 2.81 -2.45 11.37
CA LEU A 197 2.02 -1.67 12.32
C LEU A 197 2.27 -0.19 12.07
N GLY A 198 1.23 0.54 11.63
CA GLY A 198 1.32 1.95 11.29
C GLY A 198 0.47 2.83 12.22
N PHE A 199 0.98 4.02 12.52
CA PHE A 199 0.27 5.07 13.22
C PHE A 199 0.46 6.40 12.49
N GLY A 200 -0.62 7.13 12.21
CA GLY A 200 -0.59 8.36 11.45
C GLY A 200 -1.36 9.50 12.10
N VAL A 201 -0.88 10.71 11.89
CA VAL A 201 -1.52 11.96 12.31
C VAL A 201 -1.63 12.90 11.12
N GLY A 202 -2.80 13.49 10.93
CA GLY A 202 -3.07 14.52 9.94
C GLY A 202 -3.50 15.83 10.60
N LEU A 203 -2.96 16.95 10.15
CA LEU A 203 -3.36 18.29 10.60
C LEU A 203 -3.77 19.14 9.39
N SER A 204 -5.06 19.51 9.33
CA SER A 204 -5.58 20.45 8.37
C SER A 204 -5.31 21.88 8.84
N MET A 205 -4.87 22.74 7.93
CA MET A 205 -4.48 24.13 8.19
C MET A 205 -5.07 25.04 7.12
N LEU A 206 -5.04 26.36 7.37
CA LEU A 206 -5.42 27.37 6.39
C LEU A 206 -6.84 27.13 5.82
N GLU A 207 -7.79 26.83 6.71
CA GLU A 207 -9.18 26.54 6.34
C GLU A 207 -9.33 25.37 5.35
N GLY A 208 -8.44 24.37 5.43
CA GLY A 208 -8.42 23.19 4.58
C GLY A 208 -7.52 23.29 3.34
N ALA A 209 -6.95 24.46 3.06
CA ALA A 209 -6.02 24.60 1.93
C ALA A 209 -4.66 23.95 2.17
N GLY A 210 -4.25 23.70 3.42
CA GLY A 210 -3.01 23.05 3.78
C GLY A 210 -3.23 21.79 4.59
N ASN A 211 -2.42 20.77 4.38
CA ASN A 211 -2.40 19.55 5.17
C ASN A 211 -0.96 19.19 5.55
N LEU A 212 -0.74 18.83 6.81
CA LEU A 212 0.45 18.15 7.29
C LEU A 212 0.09 16.71 7.66
N ALA A 213 0.96 15.77 7.34
CA ALA A 213 0.82 14.38 7.73
C ALA A 213 2.13 13.84 8.28
N LEU A 214 2.03 13.03 9.32
CA LEU A 214 3.14 12.29 9.90
C LEU A 214 2.69 10.85 10.14
N ASP A 215 3.41 9.89 9.58
CA ASP A 215 3.19 8.48 9.84
C ASP A 215 4.45 7.84 10.43
N LEU A 216 4.23 6.94 11.38
CA LEU A 216 5.23 6.05 11.96
C LEU A 216 4.83 4.62 11.64
N ASN A 217 5.66 3.92 10.91
CA ASN A 217 5.44 2.55 10.45
C ASN A 217 6.50 1.63 11.06
N TYR A 218 6.07 0.62 11.78
CA TYR A 218 6.94 -0.42 12.29
C TYR A 218 6.80 -1.68 11.43
N GLU A 219 7.85 -2.05 10.75
CA GLU A 219 7.98 -3.27 9.96
C GLU A 219 8.34 -4.41 10.88
N VAL A 220 7.38 -5.33 11.06
CA VAL A 220 7.45 -6.33 12.15
C VAL A 220 8.59 -7.32 11.94
N ASN A 221 8.80 -7.77 10.70
CA ASN A 221 9.80 -8.78 10.37
C ASN A 221 11.21 -8.19 10.38
N ASP A 222 11.38 -7.01 9.80
CA ASP A 222 12.68 -6.32 9.70
C ASP A 222 13.03 -5.55 10.98
N GLN A 223 12.08 -5.45 11.92
CA GLN A 223 12.22 -4.68 13.17
C GLN A 223 12.68 -3.24 12.93
N ALA A 224 12.24 -2.67 11.83
CA ALA A 224 12.59 -1.34 11.36
C ALA A 224 11.45 -0.34 11.61
N MET A 225 11.81 0.92 11.84
CA MET A 225 10.87 2.03 11.99
C MET A 225 11.04 2.99 10.82
N VAL A 226 10.03 3.04 9.96
CA VAL A 226 9.96 4.00 8.86
C VAL A 226 9.15 5.21 9.30
N THR A 227 9.67 6.40 9.02
CA THR A 227 9.02 7.68 9.34
C THR A 227 8.73 8.45 8.07
N ASN A 228 7.46 8.81 7.89
CA ASN A 228 6.96 9.51 6.73
C ASN A 228 6.41 10.88 7.15
N LEU A 229 6.83 11.94 6.47
CA LEU A 229 6.35 13.30 6.70
C LEU A 229 5.87 13.89 5.36
N GLY A 230 4.66 14.45 5.35
CA GLY A 230 4.05 15.03 4.17
C GLY A 230 3.47 16.41 4.40
N PHE A 231 3.62 17.26 3.39
CA PHE A 231 2.97 18.56 3.31
C PHE A 231 2.26 18.69 1.97
N GLU A 232 0.99 19.13 2.01
CA GLU A 232 0.17 19.42 0.84
C GLU A 232 -0.43 20.81 0.97
N TYR A 233 -0.36 21.59 -0.11
CA TYR A 233 -0.99 22.90 -0.17
C TYR A 233 -1.75 23.10 -1.48
N PHE A 234 -3.05 23.33 -1.39
CA PHE A 234 -3.93 23.63 -2.52
C PHE A 234 -3.85 25.10 -2.87
N LEU A 235 -3.26 25.42 -4.01
CA LEU A 235 -3.25 26.78 -4.57
C LEU A 235 -4.63 27.17 -5.11
N VAL A 236 -5.32 26.21 -5.68
CA VAL A 236 -6.70 26.24 -6.12
C VAL A 236 -7.29 24.83 -5.97
N GLU A 237 -8.59 24.66 -6.07
CA GLU A 237 -9.32 23.40 -5.83
C GLU A 237 -8.68 22.17 -6.52
N ASN A 238 -8.17 22.34 -7.73
CA ASN A 238 -7.64 21.24 -8.57
C ASN A 238 -6.12 21.27 -8.74
N PHE A 239 -5.40 22.13 -8.04
CA PHE A 239 -3.95 22.22 -8.14
C PHE A 239 -3.30 22.32 -6.77
N ALA A 240 -2.53 21.29 -6.42
CA ALA A 240 -1.82 21.20 -5.14
C ALA A 240 -0.32 21.05 -5.35
N LEU A 241 0.45 21.72 -4.49
CA LEU A 241 1.88 21.48 -4.29
C LEU A 241 2.06 20.49 -3.15
N ARG A 242 2.96 19.54 -3.31
CA ARG A 242 3.28 18.53 -2.30
C ARG A 242 4.77 18.46 -2.09
N ALA A 243 5.16 18.22 -0.86
CA ALA A 243 6.52 17.90 -0.47
C ALA A 243 6.47 16.80 0.59
N GLY A 244 7.33 15.81 0.48
CA GLY A 244 7.40 14.70 1.40
C GLY A 244 8.83 14.33 1.74
N PHE A 245 8.97 13.70 2.89
CA PHE A 245 10.22 13.12 3.37
C PHE A 245 9.92 11.76 3.96
N MET A 246 10.72 10.79 3.60
CA MET A 246 10.70 9.44 4.16
C MET A 246 12.08 9.14 4.74
N ASN A 247 12.12 8.62 5.94
CA ASN A 247 13.31 8.04 6.53
C ASN A 247 13.06 6.55 6.72
N ASP A 248 13.62 5.78 5.83
CA ASP A 248 13.60 4.32 5.84
C ASP A 248 15.00 3.81 6.15
N PRO A 249 15.25 3.37 7.40
CA PRO A 249 16.56 2.83 7.78
C PRO A 249 16.84 1.44 7.20
N SER A 250 15.83 0.72 6.72
CA SER A 250 16.00 -0.57 6.04
C SER A 250 16.57 -0.38 4.64
N GLY A 251 16.25 0.72 3.99
CA GLY A 251 16.71 1.05 2.64
C GLY A 251 16.04 0.17 1.56
N GLU A 252 14.87 -0.39 1.86
CA GLU A 252 14.16 -1.32 0.98
C GLU A 252 13.14 -0.65 0.06
N LEU A 253 12.89 0.66 0.25
CA LEU A 253 11.92 1.44 -0.52
C LEU A 253 12.57 2.60 -1.26
#